data_886e19aa3a950b656a4e722cff170402
#
_entry.id   886e19aa3a950b656a4e722cff170402
#
_cell.length_a   1.000
_cell.length_b   1.000
_cell.length_c   1.000
_cell.angle_alpha   90.00
_cell.angle_beta   90.00
_cell.angle_gamma   90.00
#
_symmetry.space_group_name_H-M   'P 1'
#
loop_
_entity.id
_entity.type
_entity.pdbx_description
1 polymer ?
#
loop_
_entity_poly.entity_id
_entity_poly.type
_entity_poly.pdbx_seq_one_letter_code
_entity_poly.pdbx_strand_id
1 'polypeptide(L)'
;LVLHPEIATIAFTGSKDVGLGILKDAGTFTPGQHMVKRVLAEMGGKNAIIVDETADLDDAITGVVSSFTGYAGQKCSACSRAIVHAAIYDSFLDRLKEAVLSLKVGNPEEPGTQVGPVIDRRAQAKIQEYIEIGKKEARLLVEGTVTGPGWYVGPTVFADAAPTHRVAQEEIFGPILAVMKAASFQEALNLANSTAYALTGGVYSRSPANLELARQRFDVGNLYLNRPITGALVGRQPFGGHRLSGVGAKAGGEEYLTQFVVTRVVSEQTLRRGFAPPE
;
A
#
# COMPACT_ATOMS: atom_id res chain seq x y z
N LEU A 1 -9.21 -21.90 12.89
CA LEU A 1 -9.97 -20.78 13.49
C LEU A 1 -11.04 -20.26 12.52
N VAL A 2 -10.73 -19.98 11.24
CA VAL A 2 -11.67 -19.36 10.28
C VAL A 2 -12.99 -20.13 10.18
N LEU A 3 -12.93 -21.46 10.13
CA LEU A 3 -14.08 -22.34 10.01
C LEU A 3 -14.79 -22.64 11.36
N HIS A 4 -14.24 -22.17 12.48
CA HIS A 4 -14.86 -22.44 13.80
C HIS A 4 -16.24 -21.78 13.90
N PRO A 5 -17.30 -22.52 14.30
CA PRO A 5 -18.68 -22.02 14.26
C PRO A 5 -18.94 -20.82 15.18
N GLU A 6 -18.23 -20.68 16.28
CA GLU A 6 -18.41 -19.58 17.25
C GLU A 6 -17.60 -18.30 16.91
N ILE A 7 -16.75 -18.33 15.87
CA ILE A 7 -16.03 -17.14 15.43
C ILE A 7 -16.95 -16.29 14.55
N ALA A 8 -17.31 -15.12 15.04
CA ALA A 8 -18.21 -14.19 14.37
C ALA A 8 -17.48 -13.19 13.46
N THR A 9 -16.31 -12.71 13.91
CA THR A 9 -15.56 -11.66 13.22
C THR A 9 -14.10 -12.06 13.14
N ILE A 10 -13.50 -11.84 11.97
CA ILE A 10 -12.08 -12.09 11.70
C ILE A 10 -11.48 -10.78 11.26
N ALA A 11 -10.50 -10.30 12.01
CA ALA A 11 -9.67 -9.16 11.62
C ALA A 11 -8.29 -9.69 11.20
N PHE A 12 -7.91 -9.45 9.97
CA PHE A 12 -6.71 -9.98 9.33
C PHE A 12 -5.87 -8.88 8.71
N THR A 13 -4.57 -8.97 8.88
CA THR A 13 -3.58 -8.19 8.12
C THR A 13 -2.52 -9.15 7.57
N GLY A 14 -2.29 -9.12 6.25
CA GLY A 14 -1.31 -10.00 5.62
C GLY A 14 -1.36 -9.98 4.10
N SER A 15 -0.91 -11.06 3.46
CA SER A 15 -0.89 -11.12 2.00
C SER A 15 -2.29 -11.24 1.39
N LYS A 16 -2.44 -10.72 0.18
CA LYS A 16 -3.68 -10.81 -0.61
C LYS A 16 -4.20 -12.25 -0.71
N ASP A 17 -3.33 -13.20 -1.01
CA ASP A 17 -3.75 -14.59 -1.25
C ASP A 17 -4.29 -15.24 0.02
N VAL A 18 -3.68 -14.97 1.18
CA VAL A 18 -4.19 -15.45 2.47
C VAL A 18 -5.50 -14.74 2.82
N GLY A 19 -5.60 -13.43 2.63
CA GLY A 19 -6.83 -12.68 2.90
C GLY A 19 -8.01 -13.16 2.05
N LEU A 20 -7.80 -13.40 0.75
CA LEU A 20 -8.81 -13.97 -0.14
C LEU A 20 -9.21 -15.40 0.26
N GLY A 21 -8.24 -16.21 0.72
CA GLY A 21 -8.50 -17.54 1.29
C GLY A 21 -9.41 -17.47 2.52
N ILE A 22 -9.12 -16.55 3.44
CA ILE A 22 -9.95 -16.30 4.64
C ILE A 22 -11.36 -15.87 4.25
N LEU A 23 -11.52 -14.95 3.30
CA LEU A 23 -12.83 -14.51 2.81
C LEU A 23 -13.63 -15.68 2.22
N LYS A 24 -12.99 -16.53 1.42
CA LYS A 24 -13.59 -17.74 0.85
C LYS A 24 -14.05 -18.70 1.94
N ASP A 25 -13.20 -19.02 2.89
CA ASP A 25 -13.48 -19.97 3.97
C ASP A 25 -14.56 -19.42 4.93
N ALA A 26 -14.50 -18.13 5.26
CA ALA A 26 -15.52 -17.48 6.09
C ALA A 26 -16.91 -17.46 5.45
N GLY A 27 -16.98 -17.43 4.11
CA GLY A 27 -18.22 -17.57 3.35
C GLY A 27 -18.78 -19.00 3.31
N THR A 28 -18.03 -20.00 3.77
CA THR A 28 -18.49 -21.39 3.85
C THR A 28 -19.22 -21.63 5.17
N PHE A 29 -20.52 -21.94 5.08
CA PHE A 29 -21.34 -22.22 6.27
C PHE A 29 -20.99 -23.59 6.85
N THR A 30 -20.72 -23.64 8.15
CA THR A 30 -20.34 -24.87 8.87
C THR A 30 -21.42 -25.30 9.85
N PRO A 31 -21.61 -26.62 10.10
CA PRO A 31 -22.55 -27.10 11.09
C PRO A 31 -22.34 -26.49 12.48
N GLY A 32 -23.41 -26.05 13.13
CA GLY A 32 -23.35 -25.38 14.44
C GLY A 32 -23.04 -23.87 14.37
N GLN A 33 -22.86 -23.31 13.19
CA GLN A 33 -22.72 -21.87 13.01
C GLN A 33 -24.08 -21.18 13.10
N HIS A 34 -24.19 -20.16 13.95
CA HIS A 34 -25.41 -19.40 14.18
C HIS A 34 -25.37 -17.96 13.67
N MET A 35 -24.26 -17.54 13.08
CA MET A 35 -24.08 -16.17 12.57
C MET A 35 -23.28 -16.16 11.26
N VAL A 36 -23.54 -15.17 10.43
CA VAL A 36 -22.73 -14.89 9.24
C VAL A 36 -21.42 -14.27 9.70
N LYS A 37 -20.29 -14.85 9.29
CA LYS A 37 -18.97 -14.34 9.66
C LYS A 37 -18.69 -13.03 8.95
N ARG A 38 -18.10 -12.08 9.69
CA ARG A 38 -17.61 -10.82 9.17
C ARG A 38 -16.09 -10.90 9.02
N VAL A 39 -15.57 -10.48 7.89
CA VAL A 39 -14.11 -10.44 7.65
C VAL A 39 -13.71 -9.00 7.38
N LEU A 40 -12.74 -8.51 8.16
CA LEU A 40 -12.03 -7.26 7.95
C LEU A 40 -10.63 -7.65 7.50
N ALA A 41 -10.22 -7.24 6.31
CA ALA A 41 -8.94 -7.64 5.76
C ALA A 41 -8.15 -6.41 5.28
N GLU A 42 -6.95 -6.26 5.80
CA GLU A 42 -5.93 -5.35 5.30
C GLU A 42 -4.86 -6.18 4.59
N MET A 43 -4.68 -5.92 3.30
CA MET A 43 -3.83 -6.73 2.43
C MET A 43 -2.73 -5.87 1.79
N GLY A 44 -2.13 -6.38 0.74
CA GLY A 44 -1.01 -5.75 0.08
C GLY A 44 -1.35 -4.49 -0.73
N GLY A 45 -0.33 -3.93 -1.36
CA GLY A 45 -0.43 -2.75 -2.20
C GLY A 45 0.58 -2.75 -3.35
N LYS A 46 0.29 -1.97 -4.38
CA LYS A 46 1.20 -1.61 -5.46
C LYS A 46 1.23 -0.10 -5.64
N ASN A 47 1.64 0.55 -4.56
CA ASN A 47 1.48 1.99 -4.35
C ASN A 47 2.33 2.81 -5.31
N ALA A 48 1.80 3.96 -5.74
CA ALA A 48 2.48 4.86 -6.66
C ALA A 48 2.68 6.25 -6.06
N ILE A 49 3.81 6.87 -6.40
CA ILE A 49 4.03 8.30 -6.26
C ILE A 49 4.10 8.90 -7.65
N ILE A 50 3.24 9.89 -7.91
CA ILE A 50 3.28 10.71 -9.13
C ILE A 50 4.20 11.89 -8.86
N VAL A 51 5.14 12.14 -9.77
CA VAL A 51 6.02 13.31 -9.76
C VAL A 51 5.69 14.18 -10.97
N ASP A 52 4.97 15.25 -10.72
CA ASP A 52 4.51 16.22 -11.72
C ASP A 52 5.66 17.12 -12.20
N GLU A 53 5.55 17.70 -13.39
CA GLU A 53 6.56 18.60 -13.97
C GLU A 53 6.87 19.81 -13.08
N THR A 54 5.90 20.24 -12.25
CA THR A 54 6.04 21.37 -11.33
C THR A 54 6.60 20.98 -9.95
N ALA A 55 6.87 19.71 -9.71
CA ALA A 55 7.32 19.21 -8.42
C ALA A 55 8.67 19.81 -8.00
N ASP A 56 8.86 19.95 -6.70
CA ASP A 56 10.21 20.06 -6.15
C ASP A 56 10.90 18.70 -6.25
N LEU A 57 11.95 18.62 -7.06
CA LEU A 57 12.62 17.34 -7.32
C LEU A 57 13.37 16.82 -6.10
N ASP A 58 13.92 17.67 -5.25
CA ASP A 58 14.66 17.23 -4.07
C ASP A 58 13.72 16.66 -3.01
N ASP A 59 12.58 17.32 -2.81
CA ASP A 59 11.50 16.80 -1.95
C ASP A 59 10.93 15.49 -2.50
N ALA A 60 10.68 15.42 -3.82
CA ALA A 60 10.13 14.24 -4.47
C ALA A 60 11.08 13.04 -4.38
N ILE A 61 12.39 13.23 -4.64
CA ILE A 61 13.40 12.19 -4.51
C ILE A 61 13.49 11.70 -3.07
N THR A 62 13.57 12.60 -2.10
CA THR A 62 13.60 12.26 -0.68
C THR A 62 12.37 11.45 -0.28
N GLY A 63 11.18 11.88 -0.72
CA GLY A 63 9.92 11.21 -0.43
C GLY A 63 9.80 9.84 -1.09
N VAL A 64 10.22 9.69 -2.34
CA VAL A 64 10.22 8.41 -3.06
C VAL A 64 11.21 7.45 -2.41
N VAL A 65 12.46 7.88 -2.19
CA VAL A 65 13.52 7.05 -1.58
C VAL A 65 13.09 6.55 -0.20
N SER A 66 12.66 7.45 0.69
CA SER A 66 12.22 7.06 2.04
C SER A 66 11.00 6.13 2.01
N SER A 67 10.09 6.31 1.04
CA SER A 67 8.88 5.49 0.92
C SER A 67 9.15 4.10 0.37
N PHE A 68 10.18 3.87 -0.49
CA PHE A 68 10.42 2.54 -1.03
C PHE A 68 11.52 1.75 -0.29
N THR A 69 12.41 2.44 0.43
CA THR A 69 13.52 1.78 1.14
C THR A 69 13.28 1.62 2.63
N GLY A 70 12.39 2.44 3.21
CA GLY A 70 12.08 2.37 4.64
C GLY A 70 11.60 0.97 5.03
N TYR A 71 12.24 0.37 6.06
CA TYR A 71 12.02 -1.00 6.50
C TYR A 71 12.32 -2.04 5.40
N ALA A 72 13.32 -1.76 4.55
CA ALA A 72 13.66 -2.55 3.36
C ALA A 72 12.46 -2.78 2.41
N GLY A 73 11.57 -1.80 2.29
CA GLY A 73 10.37 -1.91 1.45
C GLY A 73 9.29 -2.89 1.93
N GLN A 74 9.44 -3.46 3.13
CA GLN A 74 8.52 -4.46 3.69
C GLN A 74 7.36 -3.81 4.43
N LYS A 75 6.67 -2.90 3.76
CA LYS A 75 5.45 -2.24 4.23
C LYS A 75 4.36 -2.36 3.16
N CYS A 76 3.13 -2.64 3.58
CA CYS A 76 1.98 -2.60 2.67
C CYS A 76 1.83 -1.22 1.98
N SER A 77 2.24 -0.15 2.67
CA SER A 77 2.23 1.24 2.18
C SER A 77 3.49 1.67 1.43
N ALA A 78 4.52 0.81 1.27
CA ALA A 78 5.76 1.19 0.61
C ALA A 78 5.51 1.63 -0.85
N CYS A 79 6.24 2.66 -1.28
CA CYS A 79 6.24 3.06 -2.69
C CYS A 79 6.89 1.95 -3.53
N SER A 80 6.22 1.50 -4.55
CA SER A 80 6.75 0.48 -5.46
C SER A 80 6.73 0.91 -6.92
N ARG A 81 6.07 2.06 -7.20
CA ARG A 81 6.03 2.69 -8.52
C ARG A 81 6.24 4.19 -8.38
N ALA A 82 7.14 4.78 -9.16
CA ALA A 82 7.23 6.22 -9.36
C ALA A 82 6.77 6.54 -10.79
N ILE A 83 5.79 7.42 -10.94
CA ILE A 83 5.24 7.81 -12.25
C ILE A 83 5.62 9.26 -12.47
N VAL A 84 6.54 9.50 -13.39
CA VAL A 84 7.23 10.78 -13.53
C VAL A 84 6.85 11.44 -14.85
N HIS A 85 6.50 12.73 -14.79
CA HIS A 85 6.21 13.50 -15.97
C HIS A 85 7.41 13.56 -16.93
N ALA A 86 7.15 13.41 -18.24
CA ALA A 86 8.18 13.29 -19.27
C ALA A 86 9.18 14.45 -19.28
N ALA A 87 8.73 15.67 -18.97
CA ALA A 87 9.58 16.87 -18.98
C ALA A 87 10.72 16.84 -17.95
N ILE A 88 10.55 16.10 -16.86
CA ILE A 88 11.53 16.03 -15.76
C ILE A 88 12.10 14.61 -15.57
N TYR A 89 11.73 13.68 -16.43
CA TYR A 89 12.01 12.25 -16.26
C TYR A 89 13.52 11.96 -16.13
N ASP A 90 14.31 12.47 -17.05
CA ASP A 90 15.75 12.18 -17.07
C ASP A 90 16.47 12.82 -15.87
N SER A 91 16.15 14.08 -15.54
CA SER A 91 16.67 14.73 -14.33
C SER A 91 16.25 14.03 -13.04
N PHE A 92 15.03 13.47 -13.00
CA PHE A 92 14.58 12.66 -11.88
C PHE A 92 15.37 11.36 -11.76
N LEU A 93 15.60 10.65 -12.86
CA LEU A 93 16.38 9.40 -12.86
C LEU A 93 17.82 9.61 -12.40
N ASP A 94 18.49 10.66 -12.88
CA ASP A 94 19.86 10.98 -12.49
C ASP A 94 19.97 11.22 -10.98
N ARG A 95 19.09 12.06 -10.42
CA ARG A 95 19.05 12.33 -8.98
C ARG A 95 18.66 11.10 -8.16
N LEU A 96 17.69 10.34 -8.62
CA LEU A 96 17.26 9.11 -7.94
C LEU A 96 18.38 8.09 -7.86
N LYS A 97 19.13 7.92 -8.94
CA LYS A 97 20.28 7.01 -8.98
C LYS A 97 21.32 7.38 -7.93
N GLU A 98 21.73 8.63 -7.88
CA GLU A 98 22.71 9.12 -6.90
C GLU A 98 22.19 8.99 -5.45
N ALA A 99 20.92 9.32 -5.22
CA ALA A 99 20.30 9.16 -3.91
C ALA A 99 20.28 7.69 -3.46
N VAL A 100 19.99 6.74 -4.36
CA VAL A 100 20.00 5.29 -4.04
C VAL A 100 21.42 4.80 -3.80
N LEU A 101 22.40 5.24 -4.57
CA LEU A 101 23.81 4.87 -4.39
C LEU A 101 24.40 5.38 -3.06
N SER A 102 23.87 6.47 -2.51
CA SER A 102 24.30 7.01 -1.22
C SER A 102 23.77 6.22 -0.01
N LEU A 103 22.81 5.29 -0.20
CA LEU A 103 22.22 4.53 0.89
C LEU A 103 23.18 3.46 1.42
N LYS A 104 23.38 3.46 2.73
CA LYS A 104 24.08 2.37 3.42
C LYS A 104 23.12 1.23 3.72
N VAL A 105 23.39 0.05 3.14
CA VAL A 105 22.71 -1.20 3.44
C VAL A 105 23.55 -1.99 4.44
N GLY A 106 22.99 -2.42 5.56
CA GLY A 106 23.78 -3.15 6.56
C GLY A 106 23.04 -3.40 7.87
N ASN A 107 23.82 -3.66 8.93
CA ASN A 107 23.28 -3.86 10.27
C ASN A 107 22.57 -2.59 10.76
N PRO A 108 21.28 -2.65 11.12
CA PRO A 108 20.52 -1.49 11.60
C PRO A 108 20.99 -0.95 12.95
N GLU A 109 21.81 -1.67 13.71
CA GLU A 109 22.46 -1.18 14.93
C GLU A 109 23.62 -0.23 14.64
N GLU A 110 24.16 -0.25 13.42
CA GLU A 110 25.23 0.65 13.02
C GLU A 110 24.70 2.04 12.65
N PRO A 111 25.26 3.13 13.20
CA PRO A 111 24.89 4.48 12.82
C PRO A 111 25.06 4.72 11.30
N GLY A 112 24.08 5.40 10.71
CA GLY A 112 24.09 5.73 9.28
C GLY A 112 23.54 4.61 8.38
N THR A 113 23.17 3.43 8.89
CA THR A 113 22.45 2.41 8.12
C THR A 113 21.02 2.88 7.83
N GLN A 114 20.67 2.98 6.54
CA GLN A 114 19.32 3.37 6.11
C GLN A 114 18.46 2.16 5.71
N VAL A 115 19.11 1.09 5.22
CA VAL A 115 18.38 -0.12 4.76
C VAL A 115 18.89 -1.33 5.52
N GLY A 116 18.03 -1.92 6.33
CA GLY A 116 18.29 -3.14 7.07
C GLY A 116 18.01 -4.42 6.25
N PRO A 117 18.07 -5.60 6.90
CA PRO A 117 17.77 -6.87 6.24
C PRO A 117 16.27 -7.05 5.98
N VAL A 118 15.94 -7.94 5.05
CA VAL A 118 14.58 -8.48 4.93
C VAL A 118 14.37 -9.57 5.99
N ILE A 119 13.11 -9.94 6.22
CA ILE A 119 12.69 -10.77 7.37
C ILE A 119 13.36 -12.14 7.42
N ASP A 120 13.55 -12.80 6.26
CA ASP A 120 14.11 -14.13 6.17
C ASP A 120 14.69 -14.45 4.78
N ARG A 121 15.25 -15.67 4.66
CA ARG A 121 15.80 -16.20 3.41
C ARG A 121 14.75 -16.32 2.31
N ARG A 122 13.51 -16.66 2.66
CA ARG A 122 12.43 -16.83 1.67
C ARG A 122 12.05 -15.49 1.06
N ALA A 123 11.94 -14.44 1.88
CA ALA A 123 11.70 -13.07 1.42
C ALA A 123 12.83 -12.61 0.52
N GLN A 124 14.09 -12.82 0.92
CA GLN A 124 15.27 -12.49 0.10
C GLN A 124 15.22 -13.19 -1.27
N ALA A 125 14.99 -14.50 -1.29
CA ALA A 125 14.93 -15.26 -2.53
C ALA A 125 13.81 -14.77 -3.47
N LYS A 126 12.61 -14.51 -2.92
CA LYS A 126 11.50 -13.93 -3.69
C LYS A 126 11.89 -12.58 -4.30
N ILE A 127 12.49 -11.69 -3.52
CA ILE A 127 12.85 -10.36 -4.02
C ILE A 127 13.94 -10.46 -5.10
N GLN A 128 14.93 -11.34 -4.92
CA GLN A 128 15.96 -11.60 -5.92
C GLN A 128 15.37 -12.15 -7.23
N GLU A 129 14.38 -13.04 -7.16
CA GLU A 129 13.64 -13.51 -8.34
C GLU A 129 13.00 -12.32 -9.10
N TYR A 130 12.37 -11.39 -8.38
CA TYR A 130 11.79 -10.20 -9.02
C TYR A 130 12.83 -9.23 -9.57
N ILE A 131 14.03 -9.16 -9.00
CA ILE A 131 15.14 -8.41 -9.58
C ILE A 131 15.50 -9.01 -10.96
N GLU A 132 15.61 -10.33 -11.06
CA GLU A 132 15.90 -11.00 -12.35
C GLU A 132 14.76 -10.88 -13.36
N ILE A 133 13.51 -10.86 -12.90
CA ILE A 133 12.34 -10.54 -13.75
C ILE A 133 12.45 -9.11 -14.26
N GLY A 134 12.70 -8.17 -13.37
CA GLY A 134 12.81 -6.74 -13.71
C GLY A 134 13.93 -6.45 -14.71
N LYS A 135 15.08 -7.12 -14.61
CA LYS A 135 16.18 -7.01 -15.57
C LYS A 135 15.79 -7.45 -17.00
N LYS A 136 14.78 -8.32 -17.12
CA LYS A 136 14.25 -8.77 -18.41
C LYS A 136 13.12 -7.88 -18.96
N GLU A 137 12.38 -7.24 -18.07
CA GLU A 137 11.19 -6.46 -18.41
C GLU A 137 11.50 -4.96 -18.64
N ALA A 138 12.45 -4.40 -17.87
CA ALA A 138 12.71 -2.97 -17.82
C ALA A 138 14.21 -2.67 -17.73
N ARG A 139 14.60 -1.43 -17.92
CA ARG A 139 15.99 -1.01 -17.82
C ARG A 139 16.41 -0.90 -16.35
N LEU A 140 17.40 -1.69 -15.94
CA LEU A 140 18.01 -1.53 -14.62
C LEU A 140 18.72 -0.16 -14.56
N LEU A 141 18.25 0.72 -13.69
CA LEU A 141 18.86 2.02 -13.45
C LEU A 141 19.98 1.92 -12.41
N VAL A 142 19.69 1.28 -11.29
CA VAL A 142 20.64 1.11 -10.18
C VAL A 142 20.24 -0.11 -9.33
N GLU A 143 21.25 -0.81 -8.84
CA GLU A 143 21.14 -1.86 -7.84
C GLU A 143 22.13 -1.54 -6.70
N GLY A 144 21.62 -1.34 -5.49
CA GLY A 144 22.42 -0.97 -4.33
C GLY A 144 23.33 -2.11 -3.88
N THR A 145 24.50 -1.76 -3.39
CA THR A 145 25.50 -2.72 -2.91
C THR A 145 25.09 -3.28 -1.55
N VAL A 146 25.27 -4.59 -1.40
CA VAL A 146 25.05 -5.30 -0.14
C VAL A 146 26.38 -5.83 0.37
N THR A 147 26.66 -5.64 1.66
CA THR A 147 27.88 -6.12 2.32
C THR A 147 27.56 -6.88 3.61
N GLY A 148 28.30 -7.94 3.88
CA GLY A 148 28.20 -8.73 5.12
C GLY A 148 27.19 -9.88 5.08
N PRO A 149 27.19 -10.71 6.13
CA PRO A 149 26.28 -11.86 6.26
C PRO A 149 24.90 -11.40 6.70
N GLY A 150 23.85 -12.02 6.14
CA GLY A 150 22.44 -11.74 6.49
C GLY A 150 21.52 -11.77 5.28
N TRP A 151 20.23 -11.53 5.53
CA TRP A 151 19.20 -11.53 4.48
C TRP A 151 19.03 -10.13 3.89
N TYR A 152 20.09 -9.56 3.33
CA TYR A 152 20.08 -8.23 2.75
C TYR A 152 19.72 -8.25 1.27
N VAL A 153 19.01 -7.19 0.83
CA VAL A 153 18.76 -6.89 -0.59
C VAL A 153 19.04 -5.42 -0.80
N GLY A 154 19.83 -5.11 -1.81
CA GLY A 154 20.11 -3.72 -2.19
C GLY A 154 18.88 -3.03 -2.79
N PRO A 155 18.63 -1.76 -2.49
CA PRO A 155 17.59 -0.99 -3.18
C PRO A 155 17.80 -1.02 -4.68
N THR A 156 16.77 -1.47 -5.42
CA THR A 156 16.87 -1.70 -6.86
C THR A 156 15.81 -0.89 -7.59
N VAL A 157 16.23 -0.16 -8.62
CA VAL A 157 15.35 0.70 -9.42
C VAL A 157 15.37 0.27 -10.88
N PHE A 158 14.20 0.06 -11.43
CA PHE A 158 13.96 -0.19 -12.85
C PHE A 158 13.33 1.03 -13.49
N ALA A 159 13.99 1.59 -14.50
CA ALA A 159 13.48 2.68 -15.32
C ALA A 159 12.75 2.14 -16.57
N ASP A 160 11.97 3.00 -17.18
CA ASP A 160 11.22 2.70 -18.42
C ASP A 160 10.27 1.50 -18.27
N ALA A 161 9.73 1.31 -17.06
CA ALA A 161 8.81 0.22 -16.78
C ALA A 161 7.47 0.46 -17.50
N ALA A 162 6.99 -0.55 -18.21
CA ALA A 162 5.66 -0.54 -18.81
C ALA A 162 4.59 -0.91 -17.75
N PRO A 163 3.35 -0.42 -17.90
CA PRO A 163 2.27 -0.72 -16.97
C PRO A 163 1.90 -2.20 -16.89
N THR A 164 2.28 -3.00 -17.89
CA THR A 164 2.02 -4.45 -17.94
C THR A 164 3.12 -5.31 -17.34
N HIS A 165 4.27 -4.72 -17.01
CA HIS A 165 5.38 -5.46 -16.42
C HIS A 165 5.02 -5.99 -15.03
N ARG A 166 5.48 -7.18 -14.69
CA ARG A 166 5.25 -7.80 -13.37
C ARG A 166 5.80 -6.94 -12.24
N VAL A 167 6.97 -6.32 -12.45
CA VAL A 167 7.56 -5.37 -11.48
C VAL A 167 6.70 -4.12 -11.27
N ALA A 168 5.78 -3.79 -12.18
CA ALA A 168 4.83 -2.68 -12.07
C ALA A 168 3.45 -3.10 -11.54
N GLN A 169 3.09 -4.40 -11.56
CA GLN A 169 1.77 -4.92 -11.20
C GLN A 169 1.74 -5.72 -9.90
N GLU A 170 2.77 -6.50 -9.63
CA GLU A 170 2.76 -7.46 -8.54
C GLU A 170 3.45 -6.91 -7.28
N GLU A 171 2.92 -7.26 -6.10
CA GLU A 171 3.53 -6.87 -4.82
C GLU A 171 4.78 -7.71 -4.54
N ILE A 172 5.92 -7.05 -4.48
CA ILE A 172 7.22 -7.69 -4.23
C ILE A 172 7.53 -7.79 -2.73
N PHE A 173 7.18 -6.75 -1.98
CA PHE A 173 7.43 -6.58 -0.54
C PHE A 173 8.93 -6.52 -0.22
N GLY A 174 9.63 -5.69 -0.98
CA GLY A 174 11.08 -5.47 -0.90
C GLY A 174 11.46 -4.09 -1.44
N PRO A 175 12.73 -3.68 -1.34
CA PRO A 175 13.21 -2.36 -1.72
C PRO A 175 13.39 -2.24 -3.25
N ILE A 176 12.29 -2.43 -3.98
CA ILE A 176 12.26 -2.39 -5.46
C ILE A 176 11.29 -1.32 -5.93
N LEU A 177 11.75 -0.48 -6.85
CA LEU A 177 11.00 0.60 -7.44
C LEU A 177 10.96 0.47 -8.97
N ALA A 178 9.76 0.51 -9.54
CA ALA A 178 9.53 0.64 -10.97
C ALA A 178 9.23 2.09 -11.32
N VAL A 179 10.03 2.71 -12.20
CA VAL A 179 9.83 4.09 -12.65
C VAL A 179 9.23 4.08 -14.05
N MET A 180 8.10 4.78 -14.18
CA MET A 180 7.31 4.89 -15.39
C MET A 180 7.29 6.33 -15.87
N LYS A 181 7.33 6.55 -17.18
CA LYS A 181 7.21 7.87 -17.79
C LYS A 181 5.76 8.15 -18.16
N ALA A 182 5.27 9.36 -17.90
CA ALA A 182 3.94 9.82 -18.33
C ALA A 182 4.07 11.12 -19.13
N ALA A 183 3.36 11.24 -20.23
CA ALA A 183 3.37 12.43 -21.08
C ALA A 183 2.52 13.59 -20.52
N SER A 184 1.64 13.29 -19.55
CA SER A 184 0.79 14.27 -18.89
C SER A 184 0.41 13.81 -17.48
N PHE A 185 -0.05 14.75 -16.65
CA PHE A 185 -0.57 14.43 -15.31
C PHE A 185 -1.79 13.49 -15.35
N GLN A 186 -2.67 13.64 -16.35
CA GLN A 186 -3.82 12.75 -16.55
C GLN A 186 -3.37 11.32 -16.85
N GLU A 187 -2.37 11.15 -17.71
CA GLU A 187 -1.79 9.82 -17.97
C GLU A 187 -1.14 9.25 -16.72
N ALA A 188 -0.42 10.06 -15.95
CA ALA A 188 0.16 9.63 -14.68
C ALA A 188 -0.90 9.10 -13.71
N LEU A 189 -2.06 9.75 -13.60
CA LEU A 189 -3.19 9.27 -12.81
C LEU A 189 -3.75 7.94 -13.34
N ASN A 190 -3.89 7.80 -14.65
CA ASN A 190 -4.35 6.56 -15.26
C ASN A 190 -3.39 5.40 -14.95
N LEU A 191 -2.08 5.64 -15.09
CA LEU A 191 -1.04 4.68 -14.75
C LEU A 191 -1.03 4.36 -13.24
N ALA A 192 -1.21 5.34 -12.38
CA ALA A 192 -1.29 5.14 -10.94
C ALA A 192 -2.45 4.21 -10.56
N ASN A 193 -3.60 4.38 -11.19
CA ASN A 193 -4.82 3.62 -10.96
C ASN A 193 -4.87 2.24 -11.67
N SER A 194 -3.86 1.89 -12.47
CA SER A 194 -3.87 0.72 -13.37
C SER A 194 -3.58 -0.63 -12.70
N THR A 195 -3.60 -0.71 -11.37
CA THR A 195 -3.38 -1.98 -10.65
C THR A 195 -4.63 -2.47 -9.96
N ALA A 196 -4.63 -3.73 -9.56
CA ALA A 196 -5.70 -4.32 -8.77
C ALA A 196 -5.73 -3.82 -7.31
N TYR A 197 -4.72 -3.09 -6.88
CA TYR A 197 -4.57 -2.56 -5.52
C TYR A 197 -4.97 -1.08 -5.43
N ALA A 198 -5.41 -0.66 -4.24
CA ALA A 198 -5.76 0.72 -3.94
C ALA A 198 -5.53 1.04 -2.45
N LEU A 199 -4.26 0.99 -2.00
CA LEU A 199 -3.93 1.23 -0.60
C LEU A 199 -3.42 2.65 -0.38
N THR A 200 -2.20 2.98 -0.81
CA THR A 200 -1.65 4.32 -0.69
C THR A 200 -1.22 4.88 -2.04
N GLY A 201 -1.25 6.20 -2.15
CA GLY A 201 -0.71 6.93 -3.29
C GLY A 201 -0.19 8.30 -2.87
N GLY A 202 0.70 8.86 -3.66
CA GLY A 202 1.26 10.18 -3.42
C GLY A 202 1.39 11.02 -4.68
N VAL A 203 1.42 12.31 -4.51
CA VAL A 203 1.66 13.28 -5.58
C VAL A 203 2.60 14.34 -5.09
N TYR A 204 3.67 14.59 -5.81
CA TYR A 204 4.51 15.78 -5.69
C TYR A 204 4.20 16.72 -6.84
N SER A 205 3.69 17.90 -6.53
CA SER A 205 3.29 18.92 -7.49
C SER A 205 3.16 20.30 -6.81
N ARG A 206 3.47 21.37 -7.52
CA ARG A 206 3.17 22.75 -7.13
C ARG A 206 1.93 23.30 -7.85
N SER A 207 1.30 22.52 -8.73
CA SER A 207 0.08 22.89 -9.45
C SER A 207 -1.16 22.65 -8.57
N PRO A 208 -1.90 23.69 -8.12
CA PRO A 208 -3.14 23.50 -7.39
C PRO A 208 -4.19 22.69 -8.18
N ALA A 209 -4.23 22.86 -9.50
CA ALA A 209 -5.16 22.16 -10.38
C ALA A 209 -4.86 20.65 -10.41
N ASN A 210 -3.58 20.26 -10.52
CA ASN A 210 -3.18 18.86 -10.53
C ASN A 210 -3.38 18.20 -9.14
N LEU A 211 -3.12 18.93 -8.06
CA LEU A 211 -3.40 18.44 -6.70
C LEU A 211 -4.90 18.24 -6.48
N GLU A 212 -5.75 19.13 -6.99
CA GLU A 212 -7.21 18.96 -6.89
C GLU A 212 -7.71 17.81 -7.77
N LEU A 213 -7.18 17.67 -8.99
CA LEU A 213 -7.49 16.53 -9.86
C LEU A 213 -7.09 15.20 -9.21
N ALA A 214 -5.95 15.17 -8.49
CA ALA A 214 -5.53 13.99 -7.75
C ALA A 214 -6.50 13.64 -6.61
N ARG A 215 -6.98 14.62 -5.84
CA ARG A 215 -8.00 14.41 -4.79
C ARG A 215 -9.25 13.74 -5.34
N GLN A 216 -9.65 14.12 -6.54
CA GLN A 216 -10.88 13.62 -7.17
C GLN A 216 -10.71 12.27 -7.88
N ARG A 217 -9.52 11.97 -8.40
CA ARG A 217 -9.33 10.86 -9.35
C ARG A 217 -8.26 9.85 -9.00
N PHE A 218 -7.38 10.12 -8.04
CA PHE A 218 -6.43 9.11 -7.61
C PHE A 218 -7.13 8.13 -6.66
N ASP A 219 -7.47 6.96 -7.17
CA ASP A 219 -8.29 5.96 -6.50
C ASP A 219 -7.45 5.10 -5.54
N VAL A 220 -7.21 5.64 -4.35
CA VAL A 220 -6.47 4.99 -3.26
C VAL A 220 -7.12 5.24 -1.91
N GLY A 221 -6.91 4.35 -0.98
CA GLY A 221 -7.41 4.49 0.39
C GLY A 221 -6.80 5.68 1.12
N ASN A 222 -5.50 5.92 0.98
CA ASN A 222 -4.80 7.04 1.58
C ASN A 222 -4.00 7.80 0.52
N LEU A 223 -4.37 9.04 0.26
CA LEU A 223 -3.67 9.94 -0.66
C LEU A 223 -2.82 10.94 0.12
N TYR A 224 -1.56 11.06 -0.26
CA TYR A 224 -0.58 11.96 0.34
C TYR A 224 -0.11 13.00 -0.68
N LEU A 225 -0.13 14.26 -0.34
CA LEU A 225 0.27 15.35 -1.21
C LEU A 225 1.54 16.02 -0.66
N ASN A 226 2.58 16.09 -1.49
CA ASN A 226 3.89 16.68 -1.20
C ASN A 226 4.53 16.12 0.10
N ARG A 227 4.43 14.82 0.30
CA ARG A 227 5.05 14.10 1.42
C ARG A 227 5.20 12.61 1.13
N PRO A 228 6.03 11.86 1.91
CA PRO A 228 6.11 10.40 1.83
C PRO A 228 4.76 9.72 2.04
N ILE A 229 4.57 8.56 1.42
CA ILE A 229 3.32 7.79 1.47
C ILE A 229 3.26 6.75 2.59
N THR A 230 4.23 6.74 3.47
CA THR A 230 4.32 5.88 4.65
C THR A 230 4.16 6.68 5.94
N GLY A 231 3.95 5.99 7.08
CA GLY A 231 3.91 6.63 8.39
C GLY A 231 2.55 7.25 8.74
N ALA A 232 1.45 6.56 8.42
CA ALA A 232 0.12 6.93 8.89
C ALA A 232 0.04 6.87 10.43
N LEU A 233 -0.60 7.87 11.04
CA LEU A 233 -0.78 7.98 12.49
C LEU A 233 -2.25 7.75 12.86
N VAL A 234 -2.47 6.93 13.89
CA VAL A 234 -3.80 6.69 14.47
C VAL A 234 -4.50 8.02 14.81
N GLY A 235 -5.76 8.15 14.45
CA GLY A 235 -6.56 9.34 14.68
C GLY A 235 -6.26 10.53 13.76
N ARG A 236 -5.11 10.52 13.04
CA ARG A 236 -4.75 11.59 12.09
C ARG A 236 -4.89 11.16 10.64
N GLN A 237 -4.42 9.97 10.31
CA GLN A 237 -4.54 9.37 8.99
C GLN A 237 -5.09 7.95 9.16
N PRO A 238 -6.41 7.77 9.36
CA PRO A 238 -7.02 6.43 9.36
C PRO A 238 -6.59 5.66 8.12
N PHE A 239 -6.09 4.44 8.33
CA PHE A 239 -5.36 3.69 7.32
C PHE A 239 -6.14 2.48 6.85
N GLY A 240 -6.22 2.31 5.55
CA GLY A 240 -6.86 1.16 4.91
C GLY A 240 -7.10 1.40 3.44
N GLY A 241 -7.14 0.31 2.67
CA GLY A 241 -7.36 0.33 1.23
C GLY A 241 -8.72 -0.23 0.83
N HIS A 242 -8.92 -0.28 -0.47
CA HIS A 242 -10.05 -0.95 -1.13
C HIS A 242 -9.55 -1.74 -2.34
N ARG A 243 -10.43 -2.24 -3.21
CA ARG A 243 -10.07 -3.23 -4.24
C ARG A 243 -9.39 -4.44 -3.56
N LEU A 244 -8.30 -4.96 -4.12
CA LEU A 244 -7.55 -6.08 -3.53
C LEU A 244 -6.56 -5.68 -2.43
N SER A 245 -6.61 -4.42 -1.97
CA SER A 245 -5.82 -3.98 -0.81
C SER A 245 -6.55 -4.14 0.51
N GLY A 246 -7.88 -4.33 0.51
CA GLY A 246 -8.57 -4.55 1.76
C GLY A 246 -10.08 -4.39 1.69
N VAL A 247 -10.73 -4.73 2.82
CA VAL A 247 -12.15 -4.57 3.07
C VAL A 247 -12.38 -4.27 4.55
N GLY A 248 -13.26 -3.32 4.84
CA GLY A 248 -13.59 -2.84 6.17
C GLY A 248 -13.32 -1.36 6.35
N ALA A 249 -13.66 -0.81 7.52
CA ALA A 249 -13.36 0.57 7.86
C ALA A 249 -11.86 0.73 8.17
N LYS A 250 -11.35 1.92 7.96
CA LYS A 250 -9.93 2.24 8.11
C LYS A 250 -9.46 2.09 9.55
N ALA A 251 -8.37 1.35 9.74
CA ALA A 251 -7.72 1.18 11.04
C ALA A 251 -7.27 2.53 11.61
N GLY A 252 -7.50 2.74 12.91
CA GLY A 252 -7.19 4.00 13.59
C GLY A 252 -8.18 5.14 13.31
N GLY A 253 -9.30 4.88 12.63
CA GLY A 253 -10.43 5.79 12.49
C GLY A 253 -11.53 5.52 13.54
N GLU A 254 -12.41 6.50 13.73
CA GLU A 254 -13.52 6.41 14.69
C GLU A 254 -14.48 5.26 14.35
N GLU A 255 -14.69 5.00 13.08
CA GLU A 255 -15.61 3.97 12.58
C GLU A 255 -15.06 2.54 12.76
N TYR A 256 -13.76 2.40 13.06
CA TYR A 256 -13.12 1.08 13.11
C TYR A 256 -13.74 0.15 14.15
N LEU A 257 -14.04 0.66 15.34
CA LEU A 257 -14.62 -0.13 16.43
C LEU A 257 -16.07 -0.56 16.17
N THR A 258 -16.82 0.20 15.37
CA THR A 258 -18.23 -0.13 15.05
C THR A 258 -18.38 -1.45 14.28
N GLN A 259 -17.32 -1.91 13.63
CA GLN A 259 -17.29 -3.16 12.89
C GLN A 259 -17.32 -4.41 13.79
N PHE A 260 -16.94 -4.25 15.07
CA PHE A 260 -16.86 -5.35 16.03
C PHE A 260 -18.11 -5.46 16.94
N VAL A 261 -19.12 -4.62 16.70
CA VAL A 261 -20.35 -4.63 17.47
C VAL A 261 -21.57 -4.91 16.59
N VAL A 262 -22.63 -5.38 17.21
CA VAL A 262 -23.94 -5.57 16.57
C VAL A 262 -24.91 -4.56 17.14
N THR A 263 -25.47 -3.71 16.29
CA THR A 263 -26.49 -2.74 16.70
C THR A 263 -27.80 -3.46 17.06
N ARG A 264 -28.42 -3.04 18.16
CA ARG A 264 -29.74 -3.51 18.60
C ARG A 264 -30.67 -2.32 18.69
N VAL A 265 -31.83 -2.45 18.07
CA VAL A 265 -32.92 -1.47 18.20
C VAL A 265 -33.95 -2.02 19.16
N VAL A 266 -34.32 -1.18 20.13
CA VAL A 266 -35.42 -1.50 21.05
C VAL A 266 -36.50 -0.45 20.89
N SER A 267 -37.71 -0.92 20.61
CA SER A 267 -38.90 -0.06 20.53
C SER A 267 -39.90 -0.50 21.61
N GLU A 268 -40.40 0.46 22.39
CA GLU A 268 -41.37 0.20 23.45
C GLU A 268 -42.62 1.04 23.22
N GLN A 269 -43.78 0.40 23.33
CA GLN A 269 -45.07 1.10 23.39
C GLN A 269 -45.25 1.64 24.81
N THR A 270 -45.08 2.95 24.99
CA THR A 270 -45.18 3.60 26.30
C THR A 270 -46.61 3.96 26.69
N LEU A 271 -47.52 4.07 25.72
CA LEU A 271 -48.94 4.30 25.99
C LEU A 271 -49.60 2.98 26.46
N ARG A 272 -49.62 2.81 27.77
CA ARG A 272 -50.30 1.66 28.42
C ARG A 272 -51.74 2.02 28.63
N ARG A 273 -52.57 1.71 27.63
CA ARG A 273 -54.03 1.79 27.79
C ARG A 273 -54.50 0.53 28.54
N GLY A 274 -55.13 0.71 29.68
CA GLY A 274 -55.74 -0.37 30.39
C GLY A 274 -56.81 -1.05 29.50
N PHE A 275 -56.99 -2.37 29.66
CA PHE A 275 -58.10 -3.06 29.06
C PHE A 275 -59.36 -2.66 29.84
N ALA A 276 -60.30 -1.98 29.18
CA ALA A 276 -61.64 -1.83 29.68
C ALA A 276 -62.52 -2.78 28.85
N PRO A 277 -63.12 -3.82 29.45
CA PRO A 277 -64.07 -4.62 28.74
C PRO A 277 -65.30 -3.76 28.31
N PRO A 278 -65.89 -4.00 27.14
CA PRO A 278 -67.06 -3.28 26.76
C PRO A 278 -68.18 -3.54 27.79
N GLU A 279 -68.97 -2.51 28.15
CA GLU A 279 -70.15 -2.62 29.01
C GLU A 279 -71.20 -3.45 28.36
#